data_a3ce8bf1f1c796c48c4480758124af4e
#
_entry.id   a3ce8bf1f1c796c48c4480758124af4e
#
_cell.length_a   1.000
_cell.length_b   1.000
_cell.length_c   1.000
_cell.angle_alpha   90.00
_cell.angle_beta   90.00
_cell.angle_gamma   90.00
#
_symmetry.space_group_name_H-M   'P 1'
#
loop_
_entity.id
_entity.type
_entity.pdbx_description
1 polymer ?
#
loop_
_entity_poly.entity_id
_entity_poly.type
_entity_poly.pdbx_seq_one_letter_code
_entity_poly.pdbx_strand_id
1 'polypeptide(L)'
;MDNNATISSQLSIVNCQLSILKSYFPTLTDAQKQQIDALFDLYSDWNSKINVISRKDIENLYLHHVLHSLGILKMLKFREGSTIMDIGTGGGFPGIPLAILLPEVQFHLVDSIGKKIKVGQAVAEAIGLKRKNNYSTLS
;
A
#
# COMPACT_ATOMS: atom_id res chain seq x y z
N MET A 1 -24.89 -19.91 -7.37
CA MET A 1 -23.93 -19.25 -6.47
C MET A 1 -24.25 -17.78 -6.39
N ASP A 2 -24.44 -17.29 -5.20
CA ASP A 2 -24.77 -15.88 -5.00
C ASP A 2 -23.49 -15.06 -4.94
N ASN A 3 -23.15 -14.35 -6.03
CA ASN A 3 -21.97 -13.49 -6.10
C ASN A 3 -22.02 -12.38 -5.05
N ASN A 4 -23.20 -11.92 -4.66
CA ASN A 4 -23.37 -10.88 -3.65
C ASN A 4 -22.96 -11.38 -2.26
N ALA A 5 -23.26 -12.62 -1.91
CA ALA A 5 -22.85 -13.22 -0.64
C ALA A 5 -21.32 -13.35 -0.55
N THR A 6 -20.67 -13.75 -1.64
CA THR A 6 -19.19 -13.87 -1.70
C THR A 6 -18.52 -12.50 -1.57
N ILE A 7 -19.01 -11.48 -2.28
CA ILE A 7 -18.51 -10.11 -2.22
C ILE A 7 -18.69 -9.54 -0.81
N SER A 8 -19.88 -9.72 -0.21
CA SER A 8 -20.17 -9.25 1.14
C SER A 8 -19.24 -9.89 2.17
N SER A 9 -18.97 -11.20 2.02
CA SER A 9 -18.06 -11.94 2.89
C SER A 9 -16.62 -11.42 2.77
N GLN A 10 -16.15 -11.18 1.53
CA GLN A 10 -14.82 -10.62 1.27
C GLN A 10 -14.68 -9.23 1.89
N LEU A 11 -15.66 -8.34 1.71
CA LEU A 11 -15.64 -6.99 2.28
C LEU A 11 -15.63 -7.04 3.81
N SER A 12 -16.33 -7.98 4.43
CA SER A 12 -16.33 -8.16 5.87
C SER A 12 -14.94 -8.53 6.39
N ILE A 13 -14.25 -9.45 5.71
CA ILE A 13 -12.87 -9.85 6.04
C ILE A 13 -11.93 -8.66 5.91
N VAL A 14 -12.01 -7.93 4.80
CA VAL A 14 -11.17 -6.76 4.53
C VAL A 14 -11.38 -5.67 5.58
N ASN A 15 -12.63 -5.37 5.92
CA ASN A 15 -12.96 -4.36 6.92
C ASN A 15 -12.48 -4.76 8.32
N CYS A 16 -12.53 -6.03 8.67
CA CYS A 16 -12.00 -6.54 9.93
C CYS A 16 -10.49 -6.32 10.02
N GLN A 17 -9.76 -6.66 8.96
CA GLN A 17 -8.31 -6.45 8.88
C GLN A 17 -7.95 -4.97 8.98
N LEU A 18 -8.72 -4.13 8.30
CA LEU A 18 -8.52 -2.67 8.32
C LEU A 18 -8.69 -2.11 9.73
N SER A 19 -9.68 -2.58 10.47
CA SER A 19 -9.90 -2.20 11.87
C SER A 19 -8.71 -2.61 12.76
N ILE A 20 -8.19 -3.81 12.56
CA ILE A 20 -7.02 -4.30 13.28
C ILE A 20 -5.82 -3.40 12.99
N LEU A 21 -5.56 -3.10 11.72
CA LEU A 21 -4.47 -2.22 11.31
C LEU A 21 -4.57 -0.86 12.00
N LYS A 22 -5.72 -0.23 11.95
CA LYS A 22 -5.95 1.10 12.54
C LYS A 22 -5.75 1.09 14.05
N SER A 23 -6.03 -0.02 14.73
CA SER A 23 -5.83 -0.13 16.17
C SER A 23 -4.36 -0.04 16.57
N TYR A 24 -3.43 -0.45 15.69
CA TYR A 24 -1.99 -0.31 15.93
C TYR A 24 -1.47 1.10 15.67
N PHE A 25 -2.23 1.93 14.98
CA PHE A 25 -1.82 3.29 14.61
C PHE A 25 -2.93 4.30 14.96
N PRO A 26 -3.15 4.55 16.27
CA PRO A 26 -4.29 5.37 16.74
C PRO A 26 -4.17 6.86 16.38
N THR A 27 -3.00 7.32 15.97
CA THR A 27 -2.74 8.74 15.67
C THR A 27 -2.83 9.08 14.18
N LEU A 28 -3.36 8.18 13.36
CA LEU A 28 -3.56 8.47 11.94
C LEU A 28 -4.47 9.69 11.74
N THR A 29 -4.07 10.60 10.84
CA THR A 29 -4.94 11.69 10.40
C THR A 29 -6.10 11.16 9.57
N ASP A 30 -7.15 11.96 9.39
CA ASP A 30 -8.28 11.58 8.54
C ASP A 30 -7.82 11.36 7.08
N ALA A 31 -6.90 12.18 6.60
CA ALA A 31 -6.32 12.03 5.27
C ALA A 31 -5.59 10.68 5.13
N GLN A 32 -4.78 10.31 6.12
CA GLN A 32 -4.06 9.03 6.12
C GLN A 32 -5.02 7.84 6.17
N LYS A 33 -6.09 7.93 6.97
CA LYS A 33 -7.14 6.90 7.03
C LYS A 33 -7.79 6.71 5.67
N GLN A 34 -8.13 7.81 4.99
CA GLN A 34 -8.72 7.75 3.65
C GLN A 34 -7.76 7.12 2.63
N GLN A 35 -6.48 7.46 2.69
CA GLN A 35 -5.47 6.87 1.82
C GLN A 35 -5.36 5.36 2.03
N ILE A 36 -5.32 4.92 3.28
CA ILE A 36 -5.26 3.50 3.62
C ILE A 36 -6.54 2.78 3.19
N ASP A 37 -7.70 3.38 3.45
CA ASP A 37 -9.00 2.80 3.10
C ASP A 37 -9.14 2.55 1.59
N ALA A 38 -8.53 3.39 0.77
CA ALA A 38 -8.61 3.28 -0.69
C ALA A 38 -7.72 2.18 -1.28
N LEU A 39 -6.75 1.67 -0.53
CA LEU A 39 -5.74 0.74 -1.06
C LEU A 39 -6.34 -0.58 -1.57
N PHE A 40 -7.31 -1.14 -0.87
CA PHE A 40 -7.87 -2.44 -1.27
C PHE A 40 -8.52 -2.37 -2.66
N ASP A 41 -9.39 -1.38 -2.89
CA ASP A 41 -10.08 -1.24 -4.17
C ASP A 41 -9.09 -0.96 -5.30
N LEU A 42 -8.10 -0.10 -5.05
CA LEU A 42 -7.09 0.25 -6.04
C LEU A 42 -6.23 -0.97 -6.43
N TYR A 43 -5.70 -1.70 -5.44
CA TYR A 43 -4.88 -2.87 -5.72
C TYR A 43 -5.69 -4.02 -6.31
N SER A 44 -6.94 -4.20 -5.90
CA SER A 44 -7.83 -5.20 -6.49
C SER A 44 -8.07 -4.92 -7.97
N ASP A 45 -8.34 -3.67 -8.32
CA ASP A 45 -8.58 -3.27 -9.71
C ASP A 45 -7.32 -3.49 -10.56
N TRP A 46 -6.18 -2.99 -10.09
CA TRP A 46 -4.91 -3.17 -10.82
C TRP A 46 -4.51 -4.64 -10.90
N ASN A 47 -4.74 -5.40 -9.82
CA ASN A 47 -4.37 -6.81 -9.78
C ASN A 47 -5.18 -7.67 -10.76
N SER A 48 -6.35 -7.21 -11.16
CA SER A 48 -7.13 -7.87 -12.22
C SER A 48 -6.47 -7.74 -13.59
N LYS A 49 -5.61 -6.76 -13.77
CA LYS A 49 -4.91 -6.47 -15.04
C LYS A 49 -3.45 -6.89 -14.99
N ILE A 50 -2.77 -6.61 -13.90
CA ILE A 50 -1.35 -6.90 -13.70
C ILE A 50 -1.18 -7.56 -12.34
N ASN A 51 -0.69 -8.78 -12.33
CA ASN A 51 -0.57 -9.58 -11.12
C ASN A 51 0.59 -9.09 -10.23
N VAL A 52 0.31 -8.18 -9.31
CA VAL A 52 1.30 -7.64 -8.35
C VAL A 52 1.20 -8.31 -6.98
N ILE A 53 0.05 -8.90 -6.66
CA ILE A 53 -0.21 -9.66 -5.43
C ILE A 53 -0.89 -10.96 -5.85
N SER A 54 -0.58 -12.08 -5.21
CA SER A 54 -1.22 -13.34 -5.54
C SER A 54 -2.73 -13.24 -5.34
N ARG A 55 -3.50 -13.92 -6.21
CA ARG A 55 -4.97 -13.91 -6.12
C ARG A 55 -5.50 -14.41 -4.78
N LYS A 56 -4.78 -15.33 -4.15
CA LYS A 56 -5.13 -15.86 -2.83
C LYS A 56 -4.89 -14.85 -1.72
N ASP A 57 -3.96 -13.91 -1.92
CA ASP A 57 -3.49 -13.02 -0.87
C ASP A 57 -4.09 -11.62 -0.94
N ILE A 58 -4.79 -11.27 -2.01
CA ILE A 58 -5.35 -9.91 -2.17
C ILE A 58 -6.36 -9.55 -1.07
N GLU A 59 -7.16 -10.50 -0.62
CA GLU A 59 -8.11 -10.24 0.47
C GLU A 59 -7.42 -10.05 1.82
N ASN A 60 -6.14 -10.45 1.93
CA ASN A 60 -5.31 -10.23 3.10
C ASN A 60 -4.39 -9.01 2.95
N LEU A 61 -4.71 -8.10 2.02
CA LEU A 61 -3.88 -6.94 1.71
C LEU A 61 -3.48 -6.18 2.97
N TYR A 62 -4.44 -5.86 3.84
CA TYR A 62 -4.17 -5.02 5.00
C TYR A 62 -3.28 -5.69 6.05
N LEU A 63 -3.42 -6.98 6.29
CA LEU A 63 -2.58 -7.67 7.26
C LEU A 63 -1.24 -8.10 6.68
N HIS A 64 -1.24 -8.72 5.49
CA HIS A 64 -0.03 -9.33 4.93
C HIS A 64 0.88 -8.32 4.25
N HIS A 65 0.33 -7.24 3.69
CA HIS A 65 1.11 -6.26 2.94
C HIS A 65 1.20 -4.91 3.62
N VAL A 66 0.08 -4.31 4.02
CA VAL A 66 0.07 -2.96 4.59
C VAL A 66 0.59 -2.97 6.03
N LEU A 67 -0.01 -3.74 6.92
CA LEU A 67 0.42 -3.80 8.31
C LEU A 67 1.85 -4.34 8.44
N HIS A 68 2.20 -5.34 7.65
CA HIS A 68 3.57 -5.88 7.60
C HIS A 68 4.57 -4.78 7.22
N SER A 69 4.25 -3.98 6.20
CA SER A 69 5.08 -2.84 5.79
C SER A 69 5.24 -1.81 6.91
N LEU A 70 4.14 -1.47 7.56
CA LEU A 70 4.13 -0.47 8.64
C LEU A 70 4.82 -0.97 9.91
N GLY A 71 5.01 -2.28 10.05
CA GLY A 71 5.78 -2.87 11.14
C GLY A 71 7.21 -2.33 11.24
N ILE A 72 7.78 -1.89 10.11
CA ILE A 72 9.10 -1.25 10.07
C ILE A 72 9.15 -0.03 11.00
N LEU A 73 8.06 0.72 11.10
CA LEU A 73 7.98 1.93 11.94
C LEU A 73 8.02 1.63 13.44
N LYS A 74 7.77 0.40 13.84
CA LYS A 74 7.90 -0.02 15.24
C LYS A 74 9.34 -0.30 15.62
N MET A 75 10.21 -0.50 14.62
CA MET A 75 11.61 -0.84 14.81
C MET A 75 12.56 0.30 14.45
N LEU A 76 12.19 1.12 13.46
CA LEU A 76 13.04 2.18 12.92
C LEU A 76 12.32 3.53 12.95
N LYS A 77 13.10 4.58 13.23
CA LYS A 77 12.65 5.97 13.11
C LYS A 77 13.40 6.61 11.95
N PHE A 78 12.66 7.32 11.10
CA PHE A 78 13.23 8.03 9.97
C PHE A 78 13.20 9.53 10.26
N ARG A 79 14.32 10.20 9.95
CA ARG A 79 14.40 11.65 10.11
C ARG A 79 13.51 12.35 9.09
N GLU A 80 12.85 13.41 9.52
CA GLU A 80 12.16 14.33 8.64
C GLU A 80 13.11 14.81 7.54
N GLY A 81 12.64 14.79 6.29
CA GLY A 81 13.44 15.20 5.13
C GLY A 81 14.39 14.15 4.59
N SER A 82 14.44 12.93 5.20
CA SER A 82 15.30 11.86 4.68
C SER A 82 14.73 11.29 3.39
N THR A 83 15.61 10.62 2.63
CA THR A 83 15.24 9.91 1.39
C THR A 83 15.44 8.41 1.61
N ILE A 84 14.43 7.62 1.27
CA ILE A 84 14.45 6.17 1.40
C ILE A 84 14.26 5.56 0.01
N MET A 85 15.12 4.61 -0.33
CA MET A 85 14.96 3.82 -1.55
C MET A 85 14.42 2.44 -1.20
N ASP A 86 13.30 2.08 -1.83
CA ASP A 86 12.69 0.76 -1.73
C ASP A 86 13.04 -0.04 -2.99
N ILE A 87 14.02 -0.93 -2.88
CA ILE A 87 14.52 -1.74 -3.99
C ILE A 87 13.76 -3.05 -4.02
N GLY A 88 13.21 -3.39 -5.19
CA GLY A 88 12.37 -4.56 -5.33
C GLY A 88 10.98 -4.33 -4.77
N THR A 89 10.46 -3.13 -4.94
CA THR A 89 9.18 -2.71 -4.35
C THR A 89 7.96 -3.48 -4.88
N GLY A 90 8.06 -4.11 -6.04
CA GLY A 90 6.91 -4.73 -6.71
C GLY A 90 5.84 -3.69 -7.03
N GLY A 91 4.63 -3.91 -6.57
CA GLY A 91 3.52 -2.97 -6.72
C GLY A 91 3.52 -1.80 -5.73
N GLY A 92 4.56 -1.67 -4.89
CA GLY A 92 4.70 -0.55 -3.99
C GLY A 92 4.81 -0.88 -2.49
N PHE A 93 5.29 -2.06 -2.15
CA PHE A 93 5.45 -2.47 -0.75
C PHE A 93 6.92 -2.70 -0.40
N PRO A 94 7.41 -2.22 0.74
CA PRO A 94 6.71 -1.45 1.77
C PRO A 94 6.56 0.06 1.49
N GLY A 95 7.04 0.55 0.35
CA GLY A 95 7.18 1.99 0.06
C GLY A 95 5.90 2.80 0.18
N ILE A 96 4.80 2.37 -0.43
CA ILE A 96 3.55 3.14 -0.44
C ILE A 96 2.92 3.25 0.96
N PRO A 97 2.75 2.15 1.73
CA PRO A 97 2.26 2.28 3.09
C PRO A 97 3.14 3.19 3.96
N LEU A 98 4.45 3.08 3.85
CA LEU A 98 5.38 3.95 4.60
C LEU A 98 5.24 5.41 4.18
N ALA A 99 5.09 5.68 2.88
CA ALA A 99 4.92 7.05 2.37
C ALA A 99 3.63 7.70 2.89
N ILE A 100 2.58 6.92 3.10
CA ILE A 100 1.33 7.41 3.70
C ILE A 100 1.59 7.92 5.12
N LEU A 101 2.31 7.15 5.94
CA LEU A 101 2.54 7.50 7.34
C LEU A 101 3.68 8.49 7.55
N LEU A 102 4.58 8.64 6.57
CA LEU A 102 5.77 9.49 6.66
C LEU A 102 5.75 10.58 5.58
N PRO A 103 4.83 11.55 5.66
CA PRO A 103 4.70 12.59 4.61
C PRO A 103 5.93 13.47 4.47
N GLU A 104 6.81 13.52 5.49
CA GLU A 104 8.03 14.33 5.49
C GLU A 104 9.25 13.56 4.98
N VAL A 105 9.08 12.31 4.58
CA VAL A 105 10.14 11.46 4.03
C VAL A 105 9.91 11.29 2.54
N GLN A 106 10.98 11.37 1.77
CA GLN A 106 10.93 11.15 0.32
C GLN A 106 11.21 9.68 0.01
N PHE A 107 10.36 9.06 -0.80
CA PHE A 107 10.52 7.66 -1.19
C PHE A 107 10.89 7.54 -2.67
N HIS A 108 11.81 6.63 -2.96
CA HIS A 108 12.14 6.25 -4.32
C HIS A 108 11.90 4.74 -4.46
N LEU A 109 10.84 4.38 -5.17
CA LEU A 109 10.42 3.00 -5.38
C LEU A 109 11.03 2.47 -6.68
N VAL A 110 11.71 1.34 -6.59
CA VAL A 110 12.48 0.77 -7.70
C VAL A 110 12.17 -0.71 -7.84
N ASP A 111 11.96 -1.17 -9.07
CA ASP A 111 11.79 -2.59 -9.38
C ASP A 111 12.31 -2.87 -10.79
N SER A 112 12.70 -4.10 -11.07
CA SER A 112 13.12 -4.51 -12.40
C SER A 112 11.94 -4.69 -13.36
N ILE A 113 10.73 -4.85 -12.84
CA ILE A 113 9.52 -5.09 -13.64
C ILE A 113 8.74 -3.78 -13.76
N GLY A 114 8.86 -3.14 -14.93
CA GLY A 114 8.27 -1.82 -15.18
C GLY A 114 6.74 -1.80 -15.03
N LYS A 115 6.04 -2.88 -15.37
CA LYS A 115 4.59 -2.98 -15.21
C LYS A 115 4.17 -2.85 -13.74
N LYS A 116 4.94 -3.43 -12.82
CA LYS A 116 4.67 -3.33 -11.38
C LYS A 116 4.90 -1.92 -10.87
N ILE A 117 5.96 -1.27 -11.33
CA ILE A 117 6.24 0.13 -10.98
C ILE A 117 5.10 1.05 -11.42
N LYS A 118 4.54 0.82 -12.59
CA LYS A 118 3.39 1.60 -13.08
C LYS A 118 2.17 1.44 -12.18
N VAL A 119 1.93 0.25 -11.65
CA VAL A 119 0.84 0.02 -10.68
C VAL A 119 1.09 0.83 -9.41
N GLY A 120 2.28 0.74 -8.83
CA GLY A 120 2.64 1.51 -7.63
C GLY A 120 2.48 3.01 -7.83
N GLN A 121 2.95 3.52 -8.95
CA GLN A 121 2.82 4.94 -9.31
C GLN A 121 1.35 5.35 -9.44
N ALA A 122 0.54 4.54 -10.14
CA ALA A 122 -0.88 4.82 -10.32
C ALA A 122 -1.64 4.82 -8.99
N VAL A 123 -1.35 3.87 -8.11
CA VAL A 123 -1.94 3.82 -6.76
C VAL A 123 -1.55 5.06 -5.97
N ALA A 124 -0.26 5.41 -5.96
CA ALA A 124 0.23 6.60 -5.25
C ALA A 124 -0.45 7.88 -5.73
N GLU A 125 -0.59 8.05 -7.04
CA GLU A 125 -1.27 9.21 -7.63
C GLU A 125 -2.75 9.23 -7.24
N ALA A 126 -3.42 8.08 -7.27
CA ALA A 126 -4.85 7.98 -6.95
C ALA A 126 -5.15 8.36 -5.49
N ILE A 127 -4.24 8.07 -4.57
CA ILE A 127 -4.42 8.43 -3.16
C ILE A 127 -3.80 9.79 -2.79
N GLY A 128 -3.23 10.49 -3.77
CA GLY A 128 -2.71 11.84 -3.56
C GLY A 128 -1.40 11.92 -2.82
N LEU A 129 -0.51 10.93 -2.97
CA LEU A 129 0.84 11.03 -2.40
C LEU A 129 1.62 12.15 -3.09
N LYS A 130 2.49 12.81 -2.32
CA LYS A 130 3.22 13.99 -2.78
C LYS A 130 4.12 13.67 -3.98
N ARG A 131 4.27 14.64 -4.89
CA ARG A 131 5.06 14.52 -6.13
C ARG A 131 6.55 14.26 -5.91
N LYS A 132 7.07 14.52 -4.72
CA LYS A 132 8.49 14.29 -4.39
C LYS A 132 8.87 12.81 -4.34
N ASN A 133 7.90 11.90 -4.35
CA ASN A 133 8.20 10.48 -4.45
C ASN A 133 8.52 10.10 -5.89
N ASN A 134 9.51 9.25 -6.08
CA ASN A 134 10.02 8.84 -7.38
C ASN A 134 9.77 7.36 -7.63
N TYR A 135 9.59 7.00 -8.89
CA TYR A 135 9.33 5.64 -9.32
C TYR A 135 10.23 5.33 -10.51
N SER A 136 11.04 4.28 -10.41
CA SER A 136 12.01 3.94 -11.45
C SER A 136 12.06 2.44 -11.73
N THR A 137 12.33 2.10 -12.99
CA THR A 137 12.59 0.73 -13.38
C THR A 137 14.10 0.52 -13.47
N LEU A 138 14.60 -0.55 -12.84
CA LEU A 138 16.00 -0.97 -12.99
C LEU A 138 16.17 -1.67 -14.33
N SER A 139 17.10 -1.20 -15.10
CA SER A 139 17.47 -1.83 -16.37
C SER A 139 18.60 -2.84 -16.17
#